data_02f743f52c771cc477e6442178b25c94
#
_entry.id   02f743f52c771cc477e6442178b25c94
#
_cell.length_a   1.000
_cell.length_b   1.000
_cell.length_c   1.000
_cell.angle_alpha   90.00
_cell.angle_beta   90.00
_cell.angle_gamma   90.00
#
_symmetry.space_group_name_H-M   'P 1'
#
loop_
_entity.id
_entity.type
_entity.pdbx_description
1 polymer ?
#
loop_
_entity_poly.entity_id
_entity_poly.type
_entity_poly.pdbx_seq_one_letter_code
_entity_poly.pdbx_strand_id
1 'polypeptide(L)'
;MQKQNDRKIFNRIEWAGKPYNFFGDYLFNKYKCRVLKLPVNAGLSCPNRDGITGNGGCIFCSDEGSASPTTSGINSISAQMSNAIATFRRSYRDTKYIAYLQAFTNTYGDIHTLKRIYDECTSFPEITGLMIGTRPDCIDDEILKLIKSYDRPGFELWLELGMQSIHDKSLKFLNRGHTCNDTFTAV
;
A
#
# COMPACT_ATOMS: atom_id res chain seq x y z
N MET A 1 -50.58 -0.77 -2.16
CA MET A 1 -49.33 -0.02 -2.05
C MET A 1 -48.16 -1.04 -1.98
N GLN A 2 -47.57 -1.34 -3.11
CA GLN A 2 -46.43 -2.26 -3.23
C GLN A 2 -45.18 -1.50 -2.89
N LYS A 3 -44.47 -1.92 -1.82
CA LYS A 3 -43.09 -1.47 -1.55
C LYS A 3 -42.18 -2.10 -2.60
N GLN A 4 -41.75 -1.32 -3.55
CA GLN A 4 -40.66 -1.65 -4.47
C GLN A 4 -39.38 -1.85 -3.67
N ASN A 5 -38.94 -3.09 -3.67
CA ASN A 5 -37.66 -3.52 -3.05
C ASN A 5 -36.54 -3.11 -4.00
N ASP A 6 -35.99 -1.89 -3.82
CA ASP A 6 -34.79 -1.45 -4.52
C ASP A 6 -33.56 -2.23 -4.00
N ARG A 7 -33.51 -3.52 -4.27
CA ARG A 7 -32.24 -4.24 -4.30
C ARG A 7 -31.48 -3.71 -5.51
N LYS A 8 -30.55 -2.78 -5.29
CA LYS A 8 -29.50 -2.48 -6.26
C LYS A 8 -28.89 -3.81 -6.65
N ILE A 9 -29.21 -4.27 -7.84
CA ILE A 9 -28.56 -5.40 -8.48
C ILE A 9 -27.13 -4.90 -8.71
N PHE A 10 -26.22 -5.29 -7.84
CA PHE A 10 -24.79 -5.23 -8.17
C PHE A 10 -24.67 -6.10 -9.42
N ASN A 11 -24.52 -5.49 -10.57
CA ASN A 11 -24.16 -6.20 -11.78
C ASN A 11 -22.95 -7.08 -11.39
N ARG A 12 -23.15 -8.40 -11.42
CA ARG A 12 -22.07 -9.35 -11.26
C ARG A 12 -21.09 -9.05 -12.38
N ILE A 13 -20.05 -8.28 -12.07
CA ILE A 13 -18.87 -8.20 -12.90
C ILE A 13 -18.39 -9.65 -12.97
N GLU A 14 -18.38 -10.22 -14.17
CA GLU A 14 -17.88 -11.58 -14.37
C GLU A 14 -16.36 -11.55 -14.08
N TRP A 15 -15.99 -12.01 -12.89
CA TRP A 15 -14.59 -12.07 -12.45
C TRP A 15 -13.87 -13.28 -13.08
N ALA A 16 -13.94 -13.41 -14.41
CA ALA A 16 -13.32 -14.48 -15.17
C ALA A 16 -13.70 -15.90 -14.62
N GLY A 17 -14.96 -16.10 -14.20
CA GLY A 17 -15.45 -17.36 -13.65
C GLY A 17 -15.04 -17.65 -12.20
N LYS A 18 -14.30 -16.73 -11.54
CA LYS A 18 -13.90 -16.89 -10.13
C LYS A 18 -14.97 -16.37 -9.17
N PRO A 19 -15.06 -16.91 -7.94
CA PRO A 19 -16.03 -16.46 -6.92
C PRO A 19 -15.64 -15.12 -6.28
N TYR A 20 -14.52 -14.53 -6.65
CA TYR A 20 -13.98 -13.26 -6.13
C TYR A 20 -13.28 -12.46 -7.22
N ASN A 21 -13.16 -11.14 -7.02
CA ASN A 21 -12.39 -10.26 -7.90
C ASN A 21 -10.90 -10.43 -7.61
N PHE A 22 -10.21 -11.19 -8.45
CA PHE A 22 -8.78 -11.44 -8.28
C PHE A 22 -7.96 -10.28 -8.87
N PHE A 23 -7.22 -9.58 -8.03
CA PHE A 23 -6.43 -8.41 -8.42
C PHE A 23 -5.43 -8.70 -9.56
N GLY A 24 -4.85 -9.90 -9.58
CA GLY A 24 -3.97 -10.31 -10.66
C GLY A 24 -4.65 -10.39 -12.03
N ASP A 25 -5.93 -10.78 -12.09
CA ASP A 25 -6.71 -10.80 -13.34
C ASP A 25 -7.02 -9.37 -13.81
N TYR A 26 -7.37 -8.48 -12.89
CA TYR A 26 -7.52 -7.05 -13.19
C TYR A 26 -6.25 -6.49 -13.83
N LEU A 27 -5.11 -6.69 -13.21
CA LEU A 27 -3.82 -6.21 -13.73
C LEU A 27 -3.47 -6.84 -15.07
N PHE A 28 -3.67 -8.16 -15.21
CA PHE A 28 -3.41 -8.86 -16.48
C PHE A 28 -4.32 -8.34 -17.60
N ASN A 29 -5.59 -8.11 -17.32
CA ASN A 29 -6.55 -7.58 -18.30
C ASN A 29 -6.18 -6.15 -18.73
N LYS A 30 -5.66 -5.35 -17.82
CA LYS A 30 -5.24 -3.97 -18.09
C LYS A 30 -3.93 -3.88 -18.87
N TYR A 31 -2.92 -4.63 -18.43
CA TYR A 31 -1.55 -4.51 -18.94
C TYR A 31 -1.17 -5.56 -20.00
N LYS A 32 -2.00 -6.59 -20.19
CA LYS A 32 -1.78 -7.72 -21.11
C LYS A 32 -0.48 -8.51 -20.83
N CYS A 33 0.07 -8.34 -19.66
CA CYS A 33 1.24 -9.06 -19.17
C CYS A 33 1.11 -9.29 -17.66
N ARG A 34 2.00 -10.08 -17.10
CA ARG A 34 2.09 -10.26 -15.65
C ARG A 34 2.52 -8.95 -14.98
N VAL A 35 1.88 -8.60 -13.87
CA VAL A 35 2.28 -7.48 -13.01
C VAL A 35 2.50 -8.02 -11.61
N LEU A 36 3.66 -7.74 -11.03
CA LEU A 36 4.04 -8.22 -9.70
C LEU A 36 4.28 -7.04 -8.75
N LYS A 37 3.90 -7.19 -7.48
CA LYS A 37 4.27 -6.25 -6.42
C LYS A 37 5.74 -6.48 -6.04
N LEU A 38 6.52 -5.41 -5.98
CA LEU A 38 7.87 -5.39 -5.42
C LEU A 38 7.81 -4.74 -4.04
N PRO A 39 7.89 -5.52 -2.95
CA PRO A 39 7.95 -4.94 -1.61
C PRO A 39 9.19 -4.06 -1.47
N VAL A 40 9.01 -2.88 -0.91
CA VAL A 40 10.07 -1.90 -0.64
C VAL A 40 9.98 -1.48 0.83
N ASN A 41 11.12 -1.51 1.50
CA ASN A 41 11.30 -0.91 2.81
C ASN A 41 12.01 0.44 2.63
N ALA A 42 11.27 1.52 2.86
CA ALA A 42 11.76 2.89 2.70
C ALA A 42 12.60 3.39 3.89
N GLY A 43 12.74 2.59 4.95
CA GLY A 43 13.44 2.99 6.17
C GLY A 43 12.69 4.03 7.00
N LEU A 44 11.38 4.21 6.74
CA LEU A 44 10.52 5.08 7.55
C LEU A 44 10.18 4.43 8.88
N SER A 45 9.64 5.24 9.81
CA SER A 45 9.19 4.78 11.12
C SER A 45 7.67 4.71 11.22
N CYS A 46 7.17 4.60 12.43
CA CYS A 46 5.74 4.57 12.76
C CYS A 46 5.51 5.40 14.02
N PRO A 47 4.54 6.35 14.03
CA PRO A 47 4.28 7.19 15.19
C PRO A 47 3.85 6.40 16.45
N ASN A 48 3.43 5.15 16.26
CA ASN A 48 3.12 4.22 17.35
C ASN A 48 4.35 3.48 17.91
N ARG A 49 5.55 3.78 17.40
CA ARG A 49 6.84 3.22 17.86
C ARG A 49 7.75 4.27 18.47
N ASP A 50 7.77 5.46 17.90
CA ASP A 50 8.69 6.54 18.28
C ASP A 50 8.10 7.51 19.31
N GLY A 51 6.96 7.18 19.90
CA GLY A 51 6.39 7.89 21.04
C GLY A 51 5.40 9.01 20.70
N ILE A 52 5.09 9.24 19.43
CA ILE A 52 4.14 10.31 19.04
C ILE A 52 2.70 9.90 19.40
N THR A 53 2.24 8.72 18.98
CA THR A 53 0.89 8.21 19.31
C THR A 53 0.93 7.02 20.26
N GLY A 54 2.10 6.38 20.43
CA GLY A 54 2.28 5.22 21.29
C GLY A 54 3.72 4.73 21.27
N ASN A 55 4.00 3.71 22.09
CA ASN A 55 5.30 3.09 22.18
C ASN A 55 5.21 1.59 21.87
N GLY A 56 6.28 1.02 21.34
CA GLY A 56 6.43 -0.42 21.12
C GLY A 56 5.66 -0.98 19.91
N GLY A 57 4.83 -0.17 19.24
CA GLY A 57 4.07 -0.59 18.07
C GLY A 57 2.85 -1.45 18.38
N CYS A 58 2.20 -1.94 17.35
CA CYS A 58 1.05 -2.83 17.46
C CYS A 58 1.49 -4.25 17.87
N ILE A 59 0.67 -4.97 18.64
CA ILE A 59 0.99 -6.32 19.16
C ILE A 59 1.24 -7.37 18.07
N PHE A 60 0.79 -7.13 16.86
CA PHE A 60 0.95 -8.02 15.69
C PHE A 60 2.10 -7.61 14.75
N CYS A 61 2.78 -6.49 15.06
CA CYS A 61 3.81 -5.93 14.18
C CYS A 61 5.20 -6.38 14.65
N SER A 62 5.97 -7.00 13.76
CA SER A 62 7.36 -7.37 14.04
C SER A 62 8.26 -6.14 14.21
N ASP A 63 9.45 -6.33 14.76
CA ASP A 63 10.43 -5.24 14.91
C ASP A 63 10.83 -4.61 13.57
N GLU A 64 10.73 -5.36 12.49
CA GLU A 64 10.98 -4.90 11.12
C GLU A 64 9.76 -4.22 10.46
N GLY A 65 8.68 -3.92 11.20
CA GLY A 65 7.51 -3.20 10.70
C GLY A 65 6.74 -3.92 9.60
N SER A 66 6.71 -5.26 9.62
CA SER A 66 6.12 -6.09 8.56
C SER A 66 6.87 -5.99 7.21
N ALA A 67 8.16 -5.68 7.24
CA ALA A 67 9.00 -5.69 6.05
C ALA A 67 9.06 -7.08 5.41
N SER A 68 9.18 -7.11 4.09
CA SER A 68 9.43 -8.38 3.38
C SER A 68 10.84 -8.89 3.68
N PRO A 69 11.03 -10.20 3.89
CA PRO A 69 12.38 -10.78 4.03
C PRO A 69 13.31 -10.44 2.85
N THR A 70 12.76 -10.17 1.68
CA THR A 70 13.54 -9.82 0.48
C THR A 70 14.17 -8.43 0.55
N THR A 71 13.74 -7.58 1.49
CA THR A 71 14.28 -6.22 1.70
C THR A 71 15.17 -6.13 2.94
N SER A 72 15.29 -7.19 3.72
CA SER A 72 16.08 -7.21 4.95
C SER A 72 17.57 -6.98 4.65
N GLY A 73 18.21 -6.09 5.44
CA GLY A 73 19.62 -5.76 5.30
C GLY A 73 19.99 -4.91 4.07
N ILE A 74 19.03 -4.47 3.26
CA ILE A 74 19.28 -3.64 2.06
C ILE A 74 18.71 -2.24 2.30
N ASN A 75 19.59 -1.26 2.56
CA ASN A 75 19.16 0.11 2.89
C ASN A 75 18.77 0.96 1.68
N SER A 76 19.31 0.69 0.49
CA SER A 76 19.00 1.46 -0.72
C SER A 76 17.76 0.96 -1.41
N ILE A 77 16.78 1.83 -1.65
CA ILE A 77 15.55 1.54 -2.42
C ILE A 77 15.92 1.03 -3.82
N SER A 78 16.83 1.72 -4.50
CA SER A 78 17.28 1.30 -5.85
C SER A 78 17.90 -0.09 -5.84
N ALA A 79 18.65 -0.46 -4.81
CA ALA A 79 19.21 -1.81 -4.69
C ALA A 79 18.13 -2.85 -4.41
N GLN A 80 17.16 -2.56 -3.54
CA GLN A 80 16.00 -3.44 -3.31
C GLN A 80 15.24 -3.70 -4.62
N MET A 81 14.90 -2.63 -5.34
CA MET A 81 14.17 -2.70 -6.61
C MET A 81 14.95 -3.47 -7.67
N SER A 82 16.23 -3.15 -7.88
CA SER A 82 17.07 -3.83 -8.88
C SER A 82 17.22 -5.32 -8.60
N ASN A 83 17.47 -5.70 -7.34
CA ASN A 83 17.59 -7.09 -6.93
C ASN A 83 16.28 -7.87 -7.12
N ALA A 84 15.15 -7.28 -6.75
CA ALA A 84 13.85 -7.89 -6.92
C ALA A 84 13.50 -8.08 -8.40
N ILE A 85 13.70 -7.06 -9.24
CA ILE A 85 13.49 -7.14 -10.70
C ILE A 85 14.39 -8.23 -11.30
N ALA A 86 15.68 -8.25 -10.98
CA ALA A 86 16.61 -9.26 -11.48
C ALA A 86 16.21 -10.68 -11.08
N THR A 87 15.71 -10.86 -9.86
CA THR A 87 15.22 -12.15 -9.36
C THR A 87 13.98 -12.61 -10.13
N PHE A 88 12.99 -11.74 -10.31
CA PHE A 88 11.76 -12.10 -11.02
C PHE A 88 11.97 -12.30 -12.52
N ARG A 89 12.86 -11.55 -13.17
CA ARG A 89 13.21 -11.73 -14.60
C ARG A 89 13.74 -13.13 -14.94
N ARG A 90 14.37 -13.81 -13.99
CA ARG A 90 14.83 -15.21 -14.18
C ARG A 90 13.67 -16.18 -14.37
N SER A 91 12.54 -15.90 -13.73
CA SER A 91 11.36 -16.77 -13.75
C SER A 91 10.28 -16.32 -14.72
N TYR A 92 10.23 -15.02 -15.04
CA TYR A 92 9.14 -14.43 -15.81
C TYR A 92 9.66 -13.38 -16.80
N ARG A 93 9.44 -13.62 -18.09
CA ARG A 93 9.68 -12.63 -19.15
C ARG A 93 8.47 -11.68 -19.26
N ASP A 94 8.66 -10.50 -19.82
CA ASP A 94 7.61 -9.50 -20.10
C ASP A 94 6.72 -9.17 -18.89
N THR A 95 7.39 -8.94 -17.75
CA THR A 95 6.74 -8.61 -16.47
C THR A 95 6.88 -7.13 -16.19
N LYS A 96 5.78 -6.50 -15.79
CA LYS A 96 5.76 -5.16 -15.18
C LYS A 96 5.67 -5.26 -13.67
N TYR A 97 5.96 -4.18 -12.98
CA TYR A 97 5.99 -4.18 -11.53
C TYR A 97 5.26 -2.99 -10.93
N ILE A 98 4.76 -3.18 -9.72
CA ILE A 98 4.23 -2.12 -8.85
C ILE A 98 5.18 -2.02 -7.66
N ALA A 99 5.76 -0.85 -7.42
CA ALA A 99 6.51 -0.60 -6.20
C ALA A 99 5.54 -0.57 -5.02
N TYR A 100 5.77 -1.39 -4.01
CA TYR A 100 4.89 -1.53 -2.86
C TYR A 100 5.61 -1.17 -1.57
N LEU A 101 5.38 0.04 -1.10
CA LEU A 101 5.85 0.53 0.18
C LEU A 101 5.02 -0.11 1.30
N GLN A 102 5.56 -1.13 1.94
CA GLN A 102 4.83 -1.97 2.88
C GLN A 102 5.29 -1.81 4.33
N ALA A 103 6.60 -1.69 4.57
CA ALA A 103 7.14 -1.63 5.93
C ALA A 103 6.77 -0.32 6.63
N PHE A 104 6.35 -0.42 7.89
CA PHE A 104 6.01 0.72 8.76
C PHE A 104 4.86 1.60 8.23
N THR A 105 5.04 2.95 8.27
CA THR A 105 4.02 3.94 7.90
C THR A 105 4.58 4.85 6.82
N ASN A 106 4.20 4.60 5.57
CA ASN A 106 4.88 5.18 4.42
C ASN A 106 4.38 6.56 4.00
N THR A 107 3.61 7.21 4.85
CA THR A 107 3.26 8.64 4.79
C THR A 107 3.73 9.39 6.03
N TYR A 108 4.46 8.73 6.93
CA TYR A 108 4.97 9.32 8.14
C TYR A 108 6.42 9.80 7.96
N GLY A 109 6.55 11.06 7.60
CA GLY A 109 7.84 11.73 7.35
C GLY A 109 7.61 13.14 6.78
N ASP A 110 8.66 13.90 6.63
CA ASP A 110 8.57 15.17 5.95
C ASP A 110 8.30 15.00 4.44
N ILE A 111 7.62 15.96 3.85
CA ILE A 111 7.10 15.87 2.48
C ILE A 111 8.22 15.73 1.43
N HIS A 112 9.39 16.31 1.66
CA HIS A 112 10.52 16.21 0.73
C HIS A 112 11.14 14.82 0.77
N THR A 113 11.25 14.23 1.96
CA THR A 113 11.71 12.84 2.13
C THR A 113 10.74 11.86 1.48
N LEU A 114 9.43 12.01 1.72
CA LEU A 114 8.39 11.18 1.09
C LEU A 114 8.45 11.29 -0.44
N LYS A 115 8.53 12.52 -0.96
CA LYS A 115 8.67 12.74 -2.41
C LYS A 115 9.88 12.04 -2.99
N ARG A 116 11.05 12.18 -2.36
CA ARG A 116 12.29 11.51 -2.82
C ARG A 116 12.14 9.99 -2.85
N ILE A 117 11.51 9.41 -1.83
CA ILE A 117 11.23 7.97 -1.75
C ILE A 117 10.33 7.53 -2.91
N TYR A 118 9.23 8.25 -3.14
CA TYR A 118 8.27 7.91 -4.19
C TYR A 118 8.86 8.11 -5.59
N ASP A 119 9.65 9.18 -5.80
CA ASP A 119 10.38 9.41 -7.05
C ASP A 119 11.36 8.25 -7.32
N GLU A 120 12.12 7.81 -6.32
CA GLU A 120 13.06 6.69 -6.46
C GLU A 120 12.34 5.39 -6.79
N CYS A 121 11.22 5.08 -6.11
CA CYS A 121 10.39 3.91 -6.39
C CYS A 121 9.82 3.91 -7.82
N THR A 122 9.51 5.07 -8.36
CA THR A 122 8.85 5.20 -9.66
C THR A 122 9.80 5.50 -10.83
N SER A 123 11.12 5.59 -10.57
CA SER A 123 12.15 5.92 -11.58
C SER A 123 12.48 4.77 -12.53
N PHE A 124 12.13 3.54 -12.20
CA PHE A 124 12.44 2.37 -13.03
C PHE A 124 11.42 2.21 -14.17
N PRO A 125 11.88 1.95 -15.41
CA PRO A 125 11.00 1.91 -16.58
C PRO A 125 9.98 0.76 -16.54
N GLU A 126 10.27 -0.29 -15.78
CA GLU A 126 9.37 -1.44 -15.61
C GLU A 126 8.25 -1.19 -14.59
N ILE A 127 8.32 -0.09 -13.84
CA ILE A 127 7.33 0.25 -12.81
C ILE A 127 6.09 0.87 -13.47
N THR A 128 4.97 0.22 -13.26
CA THR A 128 3.66 0.62 -13.76
C THR A 128 2.70 1.03 -12.64
N GLY A 129 3.19 1.12 -11.39
CA GLY A 129 2.36 1.55 -10.28
C GLY A 129 3.14 1.77 -8.99
N LEU A 130 2.50 2.50 -8.09
CA LEU A 130 2.96 2.77 -6.73
C LEU A 130 1.82 2.41 -5.76
N MET A 131 2.10 1.56 -4.79
CA MET A 131 1.20 1.22 -3.70
C MET A 131 1.83 1.66 -2.38
N ILE A 132 1.08 2.38 -1.56
CA ILE A 132 1.57 2.99 -0.32
C ILE A 132 0.72 2.46 0.84
N GLY A 133 1.32 1.59 1.65
CA GLY A 133 0.73 1.10 2.89
C GLY A 133 0.98 2.10 4.02
N THR A 134 -0.09 2.53 4.71
CA THR A 134 0.02 3.52 5.78
C THR A 134 -1.07 3.39 6.84
N ARG A 135 -1.04 4.28 7.81
CA ARG A 135 -2.01 4.45 8.89
C ARG A 135 -3.00 5.56 8.54
N PRO A 136 -4.28 5.45 8.95
CA PRO A 136 -5.27 6.49 8.67
C PRO A 136 -4.95 7.82 9.37
N ASP A 137 -4.34 7.80 10.56
CA ASP A 137 -3.93 8.98 11.33
C ASP A 137 -2.64 9.66 10.81
N CYS A 138 -2.10 9.17 9.69
CA CYS A 138 -0.93 9.75 9.02
C CYS A 138 -1.26 10.24 7.59
N ILE A 139 -2.48 10.71 7.40
CA ILE A 139 -2.97 11.28 6.14
C ILE A 139 -3.45 12.71 6.39
N ASP A 140 -2.96 13.64 5.58
CA ASP A 140 -3.41 15.02 5.52
C ASP A 140 -3.48 15.49 4.05
N ASP A 141 -3.96 16.72 3.86
CA ASP A 141 -4.13 17.30 2.52
C ASP A 141 -2.82 17.46 1.74
N GLU A 142 -1.70 17.71 2.42
CA GLU A 142 -0.39 17.87 1.78
C GLU A 142 0.12 16.53 1.27
N ILE A 143 -0.01 15.49 2.09
CA ILE A 143 0.33 14.11 1.72
C ILE A 143 -0.55 13.62 0.57
N LEU A 144 -1.86 13.88 0.62
CA LEU A 144 -2.77 13.51 -0.46
C LEU A 144 -2.42 14.22 -1.78
N LYS A 145 -2.06 15.50 -1.73
CA LYS A 145 -1.58 16.24 -2.91
C LYS A 145 -0.29 15.65 -3.46
N LEU A 146 0.65 15.28 -2.61
CA LEU A 146 1.88 14.60 -3.04
C LEU A 146 1.55 13.26 -3.72
N ILE A 147 0.76 12.41 -3.08
CA ILE A 147 0.38 11.09 -3.64
C ILE A 147 -0.32 11.28 -4.99
N LYS A 148 -1.30 12.20 -5.04
CA LYS A 148 -2.05 12.48 -6.28
C LYS A 148 -1.16 12.99 -7.42
N SER A 149 -0.02 13.60 -7.14
CA SER A 149 0.91 14.05 -8.19
C SER A 149 1.50 12.90 -9.02
N TYR A 150 1.41 11.65 -8.53
CA TYR A 150 1.82 10.43 -9.25
C TYR A 150 0.69 9.82 -10.09
N ASP A 151 -0.54 10.35 -10.00
CA ASP A 151 -1.67 9.89 -10.80
C ASP A 151 -1.47 10.27 -12.27
N ARG A 152 -1.45 9.26 -13.14
CA ARG A 152 -1.29 9.42 -14.59
C ARG A 152 -1.92 8.26 -15.36
N PRO A 153 -2.36 8.47 -16.60
CA PRO A 153 -2.92 7.41 -17.42
C PRO A 153 -2.02 6.19 -17.54
N GLY A 154 -2.58 5.01 -17.32
CA GLY A 154 -1.85 3.75 -17.42
C GLY A 154 -0.96 3.41 -16.23
N PHE A 155 -1.03 4.16 -15.14
CA PHE A 155 -0.30 3.91 -13.90
C PHE A 155 -1.25 3.47 -12.80
N GLU A 156 -0.82 2.54 -11.94
CA GLU A 156 -1.55 2.09 -10.75
C GLU A 156 -1.12 2.91 -9.55
N LEU A 157 -2.03 3.70 -9.00
CA LEU A 157 -1.78 4.44 -7.77
C LEU A 157 -2.75 3.97 -6.69
N TRP A 158 -2.22 3.39 -5.63
CA TRP A 158 -3.02 2.81 -4.55
C TRP A 158 -2.54 3.29 -3.19
N LEU A 159 -3.49 3.69 -2.35
CA LEU A 159 -3.28 3.99 -0.93
C LEU A 159 -3.98 2.92 -0.11
N GLU A 160 -3.21 2.18 0.69
CA GLU A 160 -3.70 1.11 1.55
C GLU A 160 -3.73 1.60 3.00
N LEU A 161 -4.94 1.86 3.53
CA LEU A 161 -5.14 2.32 4.90
C LEU A 161 -5.30 1.14 5.87
N GLY A 162 -4.40 1.05 6.82
CA GLY A 162 -4.43 0.04 7.86
C GLY A 162 -5.43 0.35 8.96
N MET A 163 -6.72 0.23 8.70
CA MET A 163 -7.79 0.43 9.69
C MET A 163 -7.75 -0.58 10.84
N GLN A 164 -7.54 -1.85 10.56
CA GLN A 164 -7.51 -3.03 11.43
C GLN A 164 -8.85 -3.40 12.07
N SER A 165 -9.61 -2.46 12.60
CA SER A 165 -10.93 -2.70 13.21
C SER A 165 -11.77 -1.42 13.20
N ILE A 166 -13.09 -1.59 13.09
CA ILE A 166 -14.08 -0.52 13.32
C ILE A 166 -14.40 -0.32 14.83
N HIS A 167 -13.91 -1.20 15.69
CA HIS A 167 -14.16 -1.13 17.14
C HIS A 167 -12.94 -0.59 17.87
N ASP A 168 -13.07 0.56 18.52
CA ASP A 168 -11.99 1.19 19.30
C ASP A 168 -11.46 0.30 20.43
N LYS A 169 -12.33 -0.53 21.03
CA LYS A 169 -11.90 -1.54 22.00
C LYS A 169 -10.87 -2.51 21.41
N SER A 170 -11.07 -2.94 20.17
CA SER A 170 -10.12 -3.82 19.46
C SER A 170 -8.86 -3.06 19.08
N LEU A 171 -8.97 -1.82 18.60
CA LEU A 171 -7.82 -0.97 18.30
C LEU A 171 -6.95 -0.74 19.54
N LYS A 172 -7.56 -0.47 20.68
CA LYS A 172 -6.85 -0.34 21.96
C LYS A 172 -6.16 -1.64 22.37
N PHE A 173 -6.84 -2.79 22.28
CA PHE A 173 -6.25 -4.10 22.55
C PHE A 173 -5.05 -4.38 21.64
N LEU A 174 -5.15 -4.04 20.36
CA LEU A 174 -4.06 -4.19 19.38
C LEU A 174 -2.92 -3.19 19.58
N ASN A 175 -3.01 -2.29 20.54
CA ASN A 175 -2.11 -1.15 20.73
C ASN A 175 -1.94 -0.35 19.43
N ARG A 176 -3.05 -0.03 18.73
CA ARG A 176 -3.01 0.56 17.40
C ARG A 176 -2.67 2.06 17.41
N GLY A 177 -2.96 2.77 18.50
CA GLY A 177 -2.64 4.20 18.69
C GLY A 177 -3.50 5.19 17.92
N HIS A 178 -4.41 4.73 17.06
CA HIS A 178 -5.46 5.53 16.40
C HIS A 178 -6.85 4.97 16.69
N THR A 179 -7.88 5.73 16.38
CA THR A 179 -9.29 5.38 16.55
C THR A 179 -9.96 4.99 15.24
N CYS A 180 -11.17 4.46 15.31
CA CYS A 180 -12.01 4.25 14.14
C CYS A 180 -12.33 5.57 13.42
N ASN A 181 -12.53 6.66 14.18
CA ASN A 181 -12.81 7.98 13.62
C ASN A 181 -11.68 8.51 12.73
N ASP A 182 -10.41 8.21 13.06
CA ASP A 182 -9.26 8.60 12.22
C ASP A 182 -9.37 7.97 10.83
N THR A 183 -9.89 6.73 10.75
CA THR A 183 -10.13 6.09 9.44
C THR A 183 -11.24 6.79 8.65
N PHE A 184 -12.33 7.19 9.30
CA PHE A 184 -13.41 7.93 8.61
C PHE A 184 -12.97 9.31 8.15
N THR A 185 -12.06 9.94 8.88
CA THR A 185 -11.49 11.23 8.50
C THR A 185 -10.54 11.11 7.29
N ALA A 186 -9.82 9.98 7.18
CA ALA A 186 -8.85 9.75 6.10
C ALA A 186 -9.49 9.30 4.76
N VAL A 187 -10.78 8.93 4.74
CA VAL A 187 -11.51 8.45 3.56
C VAL A 187 -12.47 9.50 3.01
#